data_9f29cbc79558bd53255ea76365da93da
#
_entry.id   9f29cbc79558bd53255ea76365da93da
#
_cell.length_a   1.000
_cell.length_b   1.000
_cell.length_c   1.000
_cell.angle_alpha   90.00
_cell.angle_beta   90.00
_cell.angle_gamma   90.00
#
_symmetry.space_group_name_H-M   'P 1'
#
loop_
_entity.id
_entity.type
_entity.pdbx_description
1 polymer ?
#
loop_
_entity_poly.entity_id
_entity_poly.type
_entity_poly.pdbx_seq_one_letter_code
_entity_poly.pdbx_strand_id
1 'polypeptide(L)'
;RDLVRSRGLGDVYKRQFEDGPRFETLQLFLCGGAPVPGNLVQCAHGHGVMLAEIYGSTESCPHIFVPPAKCLEWNGAWSGIPFPGIEVRIVDGDRNDVPRGEQGEEISRGPHQFVGYLNAKERTDRALDDDGWFYSGDLGYMDEEGRIRINGRKKEIIIRGGENICAREIDDDLMGCPGVGETATIGMPDERLGERICTFAVPVDERRPTVEDVTAYLAEKHVAKRLWPERMEYIDEIPKTATGKVKRFELTKELAKRMENE
;
A
#
# COMPACT_ATOMS: atom_id res chain seq x y z
N ARG A 1 -30.93 13.95 -6.33
CA ARG A 1 -29.64 14.13 -5.63
C ARG A 1 -28.86 12.84 -5.87
N ASP A 2 -28.07 12.82 -6.94
CA ASP A 2 -27.20 11.70 -7.26
C ASP A 2 -26.07 11.68 -6.26
N LEU A 3 -26.09 10.68 -5.39
CA LEU A 3 -24.94 10.32 -4.57
C LEU A 3 -23.83 9.91 -5.54
N VAL A 4 -22.81 10.74 -5.66
CA VAL A 4 -21.57 10.40 -6.37
C VAL A 4 -21.01 9.19 -5.66
N ARG A 5 -21.19 8.00 -6.26
CA ARG A 5 -20.52 6.78 -5.82
C ARG A 5 -19.01 7.04 -5.90
N SER A 6 -18.33 6.92 -4.79
CA SER A 6 -16.89 7.01 -4.68
C SER A 6 -16.26 5.92 -5.56
N ARG A 7 -16.01 6.24 -6.81
CA ARG A 7 -15.03 5.50 -7.61
C ARG A 7 -13.68 5.86 -7.01
N GLY A 8 -12.77 4.90 -6.88
CA GLY A 8 -11.54 5.04 -6.11
C GLY A 8 -10.79 6.36 -6.33
N LEU A 9 -9.99 6.78 -5.35
CA LEU A 9 -9.24 8.06 -5.35
C LEU A 9 -8.58 8.38 -6.71
N GLY A 10 -8.08 7.38 -7.42
CA GLY A 10 -7.52 7.52 -8.76
C GLY A 10 -8.49 8.08 -9.80
N ASP A 11 -9.77 7.68 -9.77
CA ASP A 11 -10.79 8.19 -10.72
C ASP A 11 -11.24 9.61 -10.38
N VAL A 12 -11.24 9.98 -9.10
CA VAL A 12 -11.56 11.36 -8.68
C VAL A 12 -10.46 12.30 -9.14
N TYR A 13 -9.20 11.96 -8.95
CA TYR A 13 -8.06 12.75 -9.41
C TYR A 13 -7.99 12.78 -10.94
N LYS A 14 -8.21 11.67 -11.63
CA LYS A 14 -8.22 11.60 -13.09
C LYS A 14 -9.27 12.54 -13.70
N ARG A 15 -10.50 12.54 -13.16
CA ARG A 15 -11.55 13.47 -13.61
C ARG A 15 -11.22 14.94 -13.36
N GLN A 16 -10.54 15.27 -12.26
CA GLN A 16 -10.11 16.64 -12.00
C GLN A 16 -9.11 17.15 -13.04
N PHE A 17 -8.32 16.26 -13.63
CA PHE A 17 -7.37 16.59 -14.70
C PHE A 17 -7.99 16.53 -16.10
N GLU A 18 -9.04 15.73 -16.34
CA GLU A 18 -9.70 15.58 -17.65
C GLU A 18 -10.51 16.83 -18.08
N ASP A 19 -10.98 17.65 -17.13
CA ASP A 19 -11.85 18.82 -17.39
C ASP A 19 -11.09 20.11 -17.77
N GLY A 20 -9.80 20.06 -18.12
CA GLY A 20 -9.03 21.21 -18.62
C GLY A 20 -8.30 22.02 -17.53
N PRO A 21 -7.75 23.22 -17.84
CA PRO A 21 -6.75 23.92 -17.04
C PRO A 21 -7.29 24.57 -15.76
N ARG A 22 -7.93 23.79 -14.89
CA ARG A 22 -8.42 24.27 -13.58
C ARG A 22 -7.31 24.54 -12.57
N PHE A 23 -6.07 24.18 -12.90
CA PHE A 23 -4.93 24.24 -11.99
C PHE A 23 -3.77 25.09 -12.51
N GLU A 24 -4.06 26.17 -13.24
CA GLU A 24 -3.02 27.06 -13.79
C GLU A 24 -2.04 27.60 -12.74
N THR A 25 -2.47 27.68 -11.48
CA THR A 25 -1.63 28.17 -10.38
C THR A 25 -1.09 27.06 -9.46
N LEU A 26 -1.56 25.81 -9.63
CA LEU A 26 -1.11 24.68 -8.83
C LEU A 26 0.24 24.16 -9.37
N GLN A 27 1.30 24.37 -8.61
CA GLN A 27 2.64 23.94 -8.97
C GLN A 27 3.02 22.59 -8.34
N LEU A 28 2.60 22.35 -7.11
CA LEU A 28 2.94 21.15 -6.34
C LEU A 28 1.71 20.65 -5.59
N PHE A 29 1.47 19.35 -5.66
CA PHE A 29 0.46 18.65 -4.89
C PHE A 29 1.10 17.53 -4.06
N LEU A 30 0.87 17.55 -2.74
CA LEU A 30 1.38 16.53 -1.82
C LEU A 30 0.29 15.49 -1.58
N CYS A 31 0.62 14.23 -1.80
CA CYS A 31 -0.23 13.07 -1.54
C CYS A 31 0.33 12.24 -0.40
N GLY A 32 -0.55 11.68 0.43
CA GLY A 32 -0.14 10.80 1.52
C GLY A 32 -1.29 9.93 2.02
N GLY A 33 -0.98 8.99 2.92
CA GLY A 33 -1.95 8.05 3.49
C GLY A 33 -2.16 6.76 2.69
N ALA A 34 -1.74 6.73 1.43
CA ALA A 34 -1.63 5.54 0.58
C ALA A 34 -0.52 5.78 -0.45
N PRO A 35 0.13 4.73 -0.97
CA PRO A 35 1.09 4.85 -2.07
C PRO A 35 0.46 5.50 -3.30
N VAL A 36 1.21 6.36 -3.96
CA VAL A 36 0.74 7.11 -5.13
C VAL A 36 0.99 6.26 -6.39
N PRO A 37 -0.05 5.93 -7.18
CA PRO A 37 0.12 5.16 -8.41
C PRO A 37 0.93 5.92 -9.46
N GLY A 38 1.83 5.24 -10.16
CA GLY A 38 2.70 5.85 -11.19
C GLY A 38 1.92 6.49 -12.35
N ASN A 39 0.76 5.94 -12.71
CA ASN A 39 -0.12 6.53 -13.74
C ASN A 39 -0.69 7.89 -13.30
N LEU A 40 -0.97 8.06 -11.99
CA LEU A 40 -1.40 9.35 -11.45
C LEU A 40 -0.27 10.38 -11.51
N VAL A 41 0.97 9.96 -11.19
CA VAL A 41 2.17 10.79 -11.30
C VAL A 41 2.35 11.28 -12.74
N GLN A 42 2.28 10.38 -13.71
CA GLN A 42 2.39 10.71 -15.14
C GLN A 42 1.27 11.65 -15.60
N CYS A 43 0.04 11.43 -15.15
CA CYS A 43 -1.10 12.29 -15.46
C CYS A 43 -0.87 13.71 -14.92
N ALA A 44 -0.45 13.86 -13.67
CA ALA A 44 -0.16 15.16 -13.06
C ALA A 44 0.97 15.90 -13.81
N HIS A 45 2.05 15.21 -14.14
CA HIS A 45 3.17 15.77 -14.93
C HIS A 45 2.70 16.25 -16.30
N GLY A 46 1.82 15.49 -16.99
CA GLY A 46 1.23 15.89 -18.26
C GLY A 46 0.41 17.19 -18.20
N HIS A 47 -0.06 17.57 -17.01
CA HIS A 47 -0.76 18.82 -16.74
C HIS A 47 0.12 19.90 -16.09
N GLY A 48 1.42 19.70 -16.03
CA GLY A 48 2.38 20.66 -15.45
C GLY A 48 2.36 20.73 -13.92
N VAL A 49 1.73 19.77 -13.24
CA VAL A 49 1.65 19.72 -11.77
C VAL A 49 2.69 18.74 -11.24
N MET A 50 3.57 19.21 -10.36
CA MET A 50 4.47 18.32 -9.60
C MET A 50 3.67 17.56 -8.54
N LEU A 51 3.71 16.24 -8.59
CA LEU A 51 3.13 15.38 -7.57
C LEU A 51 4.23 14.83 -6.68
N ALA A 52 4.03 14.85 -5.37
CA ALA A 52 4.96 14.31 -4.40
C ALA A 52 4.24 13.44 -3.39
N GLU A 53 4.83 12.30 -3.05
CA GLU A 53 4.37 11.45 -1.94
C GLU A 53 4.98 11.95 -0.64
N ILE A 54 4.17 11.93 0.43
CA ILE A 54 4.62 12.06 1.80
C ILE A 54 4.11 10.84 2.59
N TYR A 55 5.00 10.22 3.35
CA TYR A 55 4.67 9.08 4.19
C TYR A 55 4.87 9.41 5.67
N GLY A 56 3.95 8.90 6.48
CA GLY A 56 3.95 8.98 7.93
C GLY A 56 2.66 8.45 8.53
N SER A 57 2.57 8.50 9.84
CA SER A 57 1.41 8.07 10.61
C SER A 57 0.97 9.14 11.62
N THR A 58 -0.08 8.89 12.36
CA THR A 58 -0.50 9.76 13.47
C THR A 58 0.60 9.82 14.54
N GLU A 59 1.31 8.73 14.75
CA GLU A 59 2.36 8.58 15.75
C GLU A 59 3.68 9.24 15.34
N SER A 60 3.95 9.36 14.04
CA SER A 60 5.25 9.81 13.54
C SER A 60 5.16 11.03 12.61
N CYS A 61 3.97 11.63 12.43
CA CYS A 61 3.77 12.66 11.40
C CYS A 61 4.38 12.27 10.03
N PRO A 62 4.20 13.04 8.96
CA PRO A 62 4.96 12.81 7.74
C PRO A 62 6.46 13.00 7.99
N HIS A 63 7.26 11.98 7.67
CA HIS A 63 8.71 12.00 7.93
C HIS A 63 9.56 11.48 6.77
N ILE A 64 8.91 10.90 5.75
CA ILE A 64 9.52 10.55 4.46
C ILE A 64 8.78 11.32 3.38
N PHE A 65 9.49 11.84 2.39
CA PHE A 65 8.91 12.67 1.34
C PHE A 65 9.67 12.58 0.02
N VAL A 66 8.97 12.83 -1.08
CA VAL A 66 9.59 13.06 -2.38
C VAL A 66 10.03 14.51 -2.44
N PRO A 67 11.36 14.81 -2.54
CA PRO A 67 11.83 16.19 -2.60
C PRO A 67 11.27 16.92 -3.82
N PRO A 68 10.86 18.20 -3.71
CA PRO A 68 10.35 18.98 -4.86
C PRO A 68 11.29 18.99 -6.07
N ALA A 69 12.60 19.03 -5.85
CA ALA A 69 13.61 18.96 -6.89
C ALA A 69 13.61 17.62 -7.67
N LYS A 70 13.00 16.56 -7.10
CA LYS A 70 12.92 15.22 -7.69
C LYS A 70 11.53 14.89 -8.22
N CYS A 71 10.52 15.71 -7.98
CA CYS A 71 9.15 15.42 -8.36
C CYS A 71 8.97 15.18 -9.86
N LEU A 72 9.67 15.91 -10.73
CA LEU A 72 9.55 15.75 -12.18
C LEU A 72 10.22 14.46 -12.71
N GLU A 73 11.19 13.92 -11.98
CA GLU A 73 11.85 12.65 -12.28
C GLU A 73 11.14 11.46 -11.63
N TRP A 74 10.29 11.75 -10.66
CA TRP A 74 9.61 10.73 -9.88
C TRP A 74 8.48 10.08 -10.67
N ASN A 75 8.39 8.76 -10.59
CA ASN A 75 7.41 7.94 -11.32
C ASN A 75 6.52 7.09 -10.41
N GLY A 76 6.53 7.35 -9.08
CA GLY A 76 5.79 6.54 -8.11
C GLY A 76 6.53 5.29 -7.62
N ALA A 77 7.77 5.04 -8.06
CA ALA A 77 8.50 3.82 -7.70
C ALA A 77 9.02 3.80 -6.25
N TRP A 78 9.11 4.93 -5.58
CA TRP A 78 9.59 5.07 -4.20
C TRP A 78 8.78 6.13 -3.45
N SER A 79 8.70 5.99 -2.12
CA SER A 79 7.88 6.86 -1.25
C SER A 79 8.61 8.13 -0.83
N GLY A 80 9.93 8.16 -0.89
CA GLY A 80 10.70 9.33 -0.55
C GLY A 80 12.05 9.05 0.10
N ILE A 81 12.59 10.13 0.65
CA ILE A 81 13.76 10.14 1.52
C ILE A 81 13.36 10.74 2.87
N PRO A 82 14.09 10.48 3.97
CA PRO A 82 13.81 11.10 5.26
C PRO A 82 13.92 12.63 5.21
N PHE A 83 13.06 13.33 5.95
CA PHE A 83 13.26 14.76 6.18
C PHE A 83 14.57 15.02 6.93
N PRO A 84 15.22 16.18 6.71
CA PRO A 84 16.43 16.54 7.45
C PRO A 84 16.22 16.46 8.97
N GLY A 85 17.13 15.80 9.68
CA GLY A 85 17.08 15.61 11.12
C GLY A 85 16.22 14.43 11.59
N ILE A 86 15.71 13.63 10.66
CA ILE A 86 15.01 12.37 10.95
C ILE A 86 15.89 11.20 10.50
N GLU A 87 16.01 10.22 11.36
CA GLU A 87 16.68 8.96 11.06
C GLU A 87 15.63 7.91 10.71
N VAL A 88 15.88 7.14 9.64
CA VAL A 88 15.02 6.03 9.21
C VAL A 88 15.90 4.82 8.94
N ARG A 89 15.45 3.66 9.42
CA ARG A 89 16.09 2.36 9.18
C ARG A 89 15.04 1.36 8.68
N ILE A 90 15.48 0.35 7.97
CA ILE A 90 14.69 -0.83 7.62
C ILE A 90 15.31 -2.01 8.36
N VAL A 91 14.51 -2.68 9.21
CA VAL A 91 15.03 -3.69 10.13
C VAL A 91 14.28 -5.01 10.03
N ASP A 92 14.95 -6.09 10.40
CA ASP A 92 14.39 -7.43 10.53
C ASP A 92 13.60 -7.62 11.84
N GLY A 93 13.16 -8.87 12.12
CA GLY A 93 12.44 -9.21 13.34
C GLY A 93 13.29 -9.11 14.62
N ASP A 94 14.60 -9.15 14.48
CA ASP A 94 15.58 -9.05 15.58
C ASP A 94 16.14 -7.63 15.74
N ARG A 95 15.57 -6.65 15.01
CA ARG A 95 15.92 -5.23 15.02
C ARG A 95 17.28 -4.89 14.40
N ASN A 96 17.85 -5.79 13.60
CA ASN A 96 19.05 -5.53 12.83
C ASN A 96 18.70 -4.86 11.51
N ASP A 97 19.60 -4.00 11.00
CA ASP A 97 19.44 -3.44 9.66
C ASP A 97 19.45 -4.55 8.61
N VAL A 98 18.48 -4.51 7.71
CA VAL A 98 18.50 -5.39 6.53
C VAL A 98 19.40 -4.81 5.43
N PRO A 99 19.98 -5.65 4.57
CA PRO A 99 20.70 -5.20 3.37
C PRO A 99 19.83 -4.26 2.49
N ARG A 100 20.51 -3.38 1.75
CA ARG A 100 19.81 -2.51 0.77
C ARG A 100 19.04 -3.36 -0.24
N GLY A 101 17.81 -2.93 -0.54
CA GLY A 101 16.87 -3.65 -1.42
C GLY A 101 16.11 -4.81 -0.76
N GLU A 102 16.47 -5.21 0.46
CA GLU A 102 15.71 -6.21 1.21
C GLU A 102 14.58 -5.57 2.02
N GLN A 103 13.50 -6.32 2.17
CA GLN A 103 12.31 -5.88 2.90
C GLN A 103 12.50 -6.05 4.41
N GLY A 104 12.09 -5.05 5.17
CA GLY A 104 12.02 -5.07 6.62
C GLY A 104 10.99 -4.09 7.15
N GLU A 105 10.88 -3.98 8.47
CA GLU A 105 10.02 -2.99 9.13
C GLU A 105 10.67 -1.61 9.08
N GLU A 106 9.92 -0.60 8.65
CA GLU A 106 10.33 0.78 8.74
C GLU A 106 10.29 1.24 10.20
N ILE A 107 11.43 1.73 10.66
CA ILE A 107 11.55 2.40 11.96
C ILE A 107 12.15 3.78 11.79
N SER A 108 11.71 4.72 12.61
CA SER A 108 12.20 6.10 12.54
C SER A 108 12.53 6.67 13.92
N ARG A 109 13.41 7.69 13.93
CA ARG A 109 13.78 8.42 15.14
C ARG A 109 13.99 9.89 14.83
N GLY A 110 13.46 10.76 15.71
CA GLY A 110 13.61 12.21 15.59
C GLY A 110 12.49 13.00 16.24
N PRO A 111 12.46 14.32 16.04
CA PRO A 111 11.51 15.21 16.73
C PRO A 111 10.06 15.11 16.22
N HIS A 112 9.80 14.32 15.19
CA HIS A 112 8.50 14.13 14.55
C HIS A 112 7.58 13.16 15.30
N GLN A 113 8.13 12.39 16.25
CA GLN A 113 7.43 11.30 16.92
C GLN A 113 6.51 11.78 18.04
N PHE A 114 5.46 10.99 18.27
CA PHE A 114 4.60 11.15 19.45
C PHE A 114 5.36 10.77 20.74
N VAL A 115 4.85 11.22 21.88
CA VAL A 115 5.43 10.88 23.19
C VAL A 115 4.87 9.59 23.78
N GLY A 116 3.81 9.03 23.18
CA GLY A 116 3.19 7.77 23.59
C GLY A 116 1.67 7.80 23.52
N TYR A 117 1.06 6.65 23.77
CA TYR A 117 -0.39 6.47 23.83
C TYR A 117 -0.91 6.81 25.22
N LEU A 118 -1.94 7.65 25.31
CA LEU A 118 -2.56 8.07 26.55
C LEU A 118 -3.09 6.85 27.34
N ASN A 119 -2.67 6.73 28.59
CA ASN A 119 -3.06 5.65 29.51
C ASN A 119 -2.82 4.21 28.97
N ALA A 120 -1.88 4.04 28.04
CA ALA A 120 -1.58 2.78 27.41
C ALA A 120 -0.07 2.52 27.32
N LYS A 121 0.59 2.44 28.50
CA LYS A 121 2.04 2.26 28.59
C LYS A 121 2.53 1.04 27.80
N GLU A 122 1.92 -0.11 27.96
CA GLU A 122 2.34 -1.32 27.23
C GLU A 122 2.30 -1.17 25.69
N ARG A 123 1.34 -0.39 25.18
CA ARG A 123 1.28 -0.09 23.73
C ARG A 123 2.39 0.86 23.33
N THR A 124 2.71 1.82 24.18
CA THR A 124 3.82 2.75 23.98
C THR A 124 5.14 2.00 23.94
N ASP A 125 5.40 1.16 24.93
CA ASP A 125 6.64 0.36 25.05
C ASP A 125 6.84 -0.64 23.90
N ARG A 126 5.75 -1.04 23.22
CA ARG A 126 5.83 -1.86 22.00
C ARG A 126 6.14 -1.04 20.75
N ALA A 127 5.73 0.22 20.73
CA ALA A 127 5.87 1.11 19.57
C ALA A 127 7.13 1.97 19.62
N LEU A 128 7.63 2.28 20.84
CA LEU A 128 8.83 3.06 21.07
C LEU A 128 9.80 2.23 21.92
N ASP A 129 11.06 2.15 21.53
CA ASP A 129 12.09 1.55 22.35
C ASP A 129 12.84 2.60 23.21
N ASP A 130 13.73 2.10 24.07
CA ASP A 130 14.50 2.94 24.99
C ASP A 130 15.52 3.85 24.28
N ASP A 131 15.91 3.51 23.03
CA ASP A 131 16.80 4.31 22.19
C ASP A 131 16.03 5.36 21.37
N GLY A 132 14.70 5.43 21.52
CA GLY A 132 13.81 6.38 20.86
C GLY A 132 13.44 6.00 19.45
N TRP A 133 13.58 4.75 19.03
CA TRP A 133 13.09 4.27 17.73
C TRP A 133 11.60 3.96 17.81
N PHE A 134 10.86 4.52 16.86
CA PHE A 134 9.44 4.20 16.64
C PHE A 134 9.30 3.09 15.61
N TYR A 135 8.58 2.05 15.98
CA TYR A 135 8.27 0.89 15.14
C TYR A 135 6.91 1.11 14.48
N SER A 136 6.91 1.42 13.19
CA SER A 136 5.71 1.81 12.46
C SER A 136 4.72 0.66 12.22
N GLY A 137 5.23 -0.58 12.18
CA GLY A 137 4.50 -1.75 11.70
C GLY A 137 4.28 -1.75 10.19
N ASP A 138 4.84 -0.78 9.47
CA ASP A 138 4.83 -0.73 8.01
C ASP A 138 6.11 -1.38 7.45
N LEU A 139 5.99 -2.02 6.31
CA LEU A 139 7.09 -2.70 5.64
C LEU A 139 7.57 -1.89 4.45
N GLY A 140 8.86 -1.95 4.22
CA GLY A 140 9.49 -1.29 3.10
C GLY A 140 10.89 -1.79 2.86
N TYR A 141 11.55 -1.19 1.90
CA TYR A 141 12.97 -1.38 1.62
C TYR A 141 13.62 -0.03 1.33
N MET A 142 14.93 0.03 1.47
CA MET A 142 15.73 1.20 1.15
C MET A 142 16.74 0.82 0.07
N ASP A 143 16.82 1.61 -1.00
CA ASP A 143 17.77 1.37 -2.09
C ASP A 143 19.17 1.95 -1.80
N GLU A 144 20.09 1.76 -2.76
CA GLU A 144 21.47 2.22 -2.63
C GLU A 144 21.59 3.75 -2.54
N GLU A 145 20.63 4.49 -3.10
CA GLU A 145 20.59 5.96 -3.01
C GLU A 145 19.90 6.46 -1.73
N GLY A 146 19.47 5.56 -0.85
CA GLY A 146 18.77 5.90 0.39
C GLY A 146 17.30 6.28 0.21
N ARG A 147 16.72 6.00 -0.97
CA ARG A 147 15.29 6.17 -1.21
C ARG A 147 14.53 5.00 -0.60
N ILE A 148 13.41 5.31 0.00
CA ILE A 148 12.59 4.35 0.73
C ILE A 148 11.31 4.07 -0.07
N ARG A 149 10.93 2.79 -0.18
CA ARG A 149 9.63 2.35 -0.67
C ARG A 149 8.87 1.68 0.45
N ILE A 150 7.73 2.25 0.83
CA ILE A 150 6.77 1.59 1.73
C ILE A 150 5.82 0.78 0.85
N ASN A 151 5.78 -0.52 1.07
CA ASN A 151 5.04 -1.45 0.21
C ASN A 151 4.00 -2.31 0.94
N GLY A 152 3.91 -2.22 2.28
CA GLY A 152 2.89 -2.99 3.00
C GLY A 152 2.87 -2.75 4.50
N ARG A 153 2.13 -3.61 5.19
CA ARG A 153 2.04 -3.63 6.65
C ARG A 153 2.37 -5.01 7.21
N LYS A 154 3.10 -5.03 8.31
CA LYS A 154 3.47 -6.26 9.03
C LYS A 154 2.24 -7.12 9.38
N LYS A 155 1.10 -6.49 9.68
CA LYS A 155 -0.17 -7.15 10.01
C LYS A 155 -0.98 -7.62 8.79
N GLU A 156 -0.55 -7.24 7.59
CA GLU A 156 -1.21 -7.58 6.32
C GLU A 156 -0.34 -8.51 5.46
N ILE A 157 0.70 -9.08 6.06
CA ILE A 157 1.54 -10.11 5.45
C ILE A 157 0.76 -11.43 5.42
N ILE A 158 0.79 -12.08 4.27
CA ILE A 158 0.31 -13.44 4.08
C ILE A 158 1.50 -14.37 4.30
N ILE A 159 1.40 -15.26 5.29
CA ILE A 159 2.47 -16.21 5.63
C ILE A 159 2.19 -17.52 4.92
N ARG A 160 2.76 -17.68 3.72
CA ARG A 160 2.53 -18.83 2.85
C ARG A 160 3.75 -19.72 2.77
N GLY A 161 3.68 -20.89 3.38
CA GLY A 161 4.78 -21.87 3.35
C GLY A 161 6.10 -21.37 3.96
N GLY A 162 6.01 -20.43 4.90
CA GLY A 162 7.18 -19.77 5.52
C GLY A 162 7.67 -18.51 4.77
N GLU A 163 7.09 -18.19 3.62
CA GLU A 163 7.38 -16.93 2.91
C GLU A 163 6.43 -15.81 3.37
N ASN A 164 6.98 -14.63 3.57
CA ASN A 164 6.23 -13.42 3.86
C ASN A 164 5.84 -12.73 2.55
N ILE A 165 4.55 -12.73 2.24
CA ILE A 165 4.01 -12.14 1.02
C ILE A 165 3.22 -10.88 1.37
N CYS A 166 3.57 -9.76 0.75
CA CYS A 166 2.84 -8.53 0.90
C CYS A 166 1.54 -8.56 0.09
N ALA A 167 0.39 -8.54 0.75
CA ALA A 167 -0.91 -8.55 0.10
C ALA A 167 -1.09 -7.38 -0.89
N ARG A 168 -0.49 -6.23 -0.57
CA ARG A 168 -0.57 -5.05 -1.42
C ARG A 168 0.22 -5.18 -2.72
N GLU A 169 1.36 -5.86 -2.70
CA GLU A 169 2.14 -6.11 -3.92
C GLU A 169 1.28 -6.84 -4.97
N ILE A 170 0.48 -7.80 -4.51
CA ILE A 170 -0.46 -8.52 -5.37
C ILE A 170 -1.57 -7.60 -5.89
N ASP A 171 -2.14 -6.74 -5.03
CA ASP A 171 -3.15 -5.77 -5.46
C ASP A 171 -2.60 -4.82 -6.54
N ASP A 172 -1.36 -4.35 -6.38
CA ASP A 172 -0.69 -3.46 -7.34
C ASP A 172 -0.39 -4.20 -8.67
N ASP A 173 0.02 -5.48 -8.62
CA ASP A 173 0.27 -6.31 -9.82
C ASP A 173 -1.01 -6.60 -10.60
N LEU A 174 -2.15 -6.71 -9.94
CA LEU A 174 -3.45 -6.92 -10.55
C LEU A 174 -4.06 -5.65 -11.18
N MET A 175 -3.47 -4.49 -10.97
CA MET A 175 -3.95 -3.27 -11.63
C MET A 175 -3.86 -3.39 -13.15
N GLY A 176 -5.01 -3.15 -13.80
CA GLY A 176 -5.15 -3.26 -15.25
C GLY A 176 -5.43 -4.67 -15.76
N CYS A 177 -5.63 -5.66 -14.88
CA CYS A 177 -6.09 -6.99 -15.28
C CYS A 177 -7.50 -6.90 -15.93
N PRO A 178 -7.69 -7.45 -17.14
CA PRO A 178 -8.96 -7.36 -17.86
C PRO A 178 -10.13 -7.94 -17.06
N GLY A 179 -11.19 -7.16 -16.86
CA GLY A 179 -12.40 -7.54 -16.10
C GLY A 179 -12.25 -7.41 -14.58
N VAL A 180 -11.07 -7.09 -14.09
CA VAL A 180 -10.79 -6.83 -12.67
C VAL A 180 -10.73 -5.32 -12.45
N GLY A 181 -11.55 -4.81 -11.53
CA GLY A 181 -11.54 -3.41 -11.11
C GLY A 181 -10.65 -3.22 -9.88
N GLU A 182 -11.26 -2.82 -8.78
CA GLU A 182 -10.54 -2.71 -7.53
C GLU A 182 -10.29 -4.08 -6.88
N THR A 183 -9.13 -4.25 -6.25
CA THR A 183 -8.76 -5.50 -5.56
C THR A 183 -8.36 -5.25 -4.11
N ALA A 184 -8.52 -6.30 -3.30
CA ALA A 184 -7.97 -6.36 -1.96
C ALA A 184 -7.62 -7.80 -1.62
N THR A 185 -6.35 -8.08 -1.50
CA THR A 185 -5.80 -9.41 -1.24
C THR A 185 -5.66 -9.64 0.27
N ILE A 186 -5.96 -10.87 0.71
CA ILE A 186 -5.83 -11.33 2.10
C ILE A 186 -5.27 -12.74 2.16
N GLY A 187 -4.76 -13.14 3.32
CA GLY A 187 -4.46 -14.55 3.63
C GLY A 187 -5.75 -15.34 3.87
N MET A 188 -5.82 -16.52 3.29
CA MET A 188 -6.84 -17.54 3.51
C MET A 188 -6.20 -18.71 4.27
N PRO A 189 -6.75 -19.15 5.40
CA PRO A 189 -6.18 -20.27 6.16
C PRO A 189 -5.99 -21.53 5.30
N ASP A 190 -4.84 -22.20 5.46
CA ASP A 190 -4.51 -23.47 4.80
C ASP A 190 -3.73 -24.37 5.76
N GLU A 191 -4.13 -25.63 5.89
CA GLU A 191 -3.52 -26.58 6.83
C GLU A 191 -2.06 -26.89 6.54
N ARG A 192 -1.64 -26.84 5.28
CA ARG A 192 -0.29 -27.20 4.84
C ARG A 192 0.65 -26.00 4.76
N LEU A 193 0.15 -24.87 4.26
CA LEU A 193 0.97 -23.70 3.97
C LEU A 193 0.83 -22.61 5.04
N GLY A 194 -0.04 -22.79 6.04
CA GLY A 194 -0.45 -21.76 6.97
C GLY A 194 -1.49 -20.86 6.34
N GLU A 195 -1.13 -20.15 5.27
CA GLU A 195 -2.06 -19.34 4.49
C GLU A 195 -1.88 -19.55 2.98
N ARG A 196 -2.94 -19.29 2.24
CA ARG A 196 -2.97 -19.12 0.78
C ARG A 196 -3.44 -17.72 0.42
N ILE A 197 -3.22 -17.35 -0.83
CA ILE A 197 -3.57 -16.03 -1.34
C ILE A 197 -5.02 -16.05 -1.84
N CYS A 198 -5.87 -15.23 -1.22
CA CYS A 198 -7.23 -14.96 -1.68
C CYS A 198 -7.37 -13.49 -2.05
N THR A 199 -7.79 -13.19 -3.29
CA THR A 199 -8.04 -11.83 -3.74
C THR A 199 -9.53 -11.58 -3.90
N PHE A 200 -10.04 -10.59 -3.18
CA PHE A 200 -11.35 -10.01 -3.43
C PHE A 200 -11.24 -8.98 -4.56
N ALA A 201 -12.17 -9.03 -5.50
CA ALA A 201 -12.20 -8.11 -6.64
C ALA A 201 -13.60 -7.54 -6.86
N VAL A 202 -13.65 -6.28 -7.28
CA VAL A 202 -14.85 -5.66 -7.85
C VAL A 202 -14.77 -5.86 -9.35
N PRO A 203 -15.73 -6.54 -10.00
CA PRO A 203 -15.70 -6.73 -11.44
C PRO A 203 -15.95 -5.39 -12.16
N VAL A 204 -15.29 -5.15 -13.30
CA VAL A 204 -15.48 -3.93 -14.11
C VAL A 204 -16.84 -3.96 -14.83
N ASP A 205 -17.25 -5.16 -15.22
CA ASP A 205 -18.50 -5.46 -15.92
C ASP A 205 -19.12 -6.78 -15.40
N GLU A 206 -19.99 -7.42 -16.14
CA GLU A 206 -20.54 -8.74 -15.76
C GLU A 206 -19.50 -9.87 -15.79
N ARG A 207 -18.35 -9.64 -16.36
CA ARG A 207 -17.25 -10.60 -16.46
C ARG A 207 -16.59 -10.77 -15.10
N ARG A 208 -16.42 -12.00 -14.71
CA ARG A 208 -15.71 -12.42 -13.49
C ARG A 208 -14.55 -13.33 -13.89
N PRO A 209 -13.35 -12.77 -14.11
CA PRO A 209 -12.19 -13.56 -14.49
C PRO A 209 -11.93 -14.70 -13.51
N THR A 210 -11.61 -15.88 -14.02
CA THR A 210 -11.24 -17.03 -13.21
C THR A 210 -9.84 -16.86 -12.60
N VAL A 211 -9.43 -17.73 -11.68
CA VAL A 211 -8.05 -17.76 -11.17
C VAL A 211 -7.07 -17.97 -12.34
N GLU A 212 -7.44 -18.82 -13.31
CA GLU A 212 -6.63 -19.11 -14.49
C GLU A 212 -6.44 -17.86 -15.37
N ASP A 213 -7.50 -17.08 -15.61
CA ASP A 213 -7.42 -15.82 -16.37
C ASP A 213 -6.47 -14.82 -15.70
N VAL A 214 -6.61 -14.68 -14.39
CA VAL A 214 -5.79 -13.75 -13.57
C VAL A 214 -4.33 -14.20 -13.54
N THR A 215 -4.07 -15.49 -13.34
CA THR A 215 -2.69 -16.02 -13.32
C THR A 215 -2.03 -15.98 -14.69
N ALA A 216 -2.78 -16.13 -15.79
CA ALA A 216 -2.27 -15.92 -17.14
C ALA A 216 -1.82 -14.47 -17.36
N TYR A 217 -2.63 -13.50 -16.94
CA TYR A 217 -2.26 -12.08 -16.96
C TYR A 217 -0.99 -11.78 -16.14
N LEU A 218 -0.89 -12.32 -14.92
CA LEU A 218 0.30 -12.13 -14.07
C LEU A 218 1.54 -12.79 -14.68
N ALA A 219 1.38 -13.92 -15.39
CA ALA A 219 2.46 -14.57 -16.11
C ALA A 219 2.98 -13.71 -17.28
N GLU A 220 2.09 -13.05 -18.03
CA GLU A 220 2.46 -12.12 -19.10
C GLU A 220 3.23 -10.90 -18.55
N LYS A 221 2.89 -10.45 -17.35
CA LYS A 221 3.61 -9.38 -16.62
C LYS A 221 4.91 -9.86 -15.95
N HIS A 222 5.26 -11.12 -16.08
CA HIS A 222 6.43 -11.76 -15.44
C HIS A 222 6.42 -11.68 -13.91
N VAL A 223 5.23 -11.63 -13.30
CA VAL A 223 5.06 -11.67 -11.85
C VAL A 223 5.42 -13.05 -11.31
N ALA A 224 6.17 -13.11 -10.24
CA ALA A 224 6.61 -14.36 -9.64
C ALA A 224 5.41 -15.22 -9.17
N LYS A 225 5.42 -16.53 -9.47
CA LYS A 225 4.33 -17.45 -9.15
C LYS A 225 3.94 -17.48 -7.68
N ARG A 226 4.86 -17.18 -6.78
CA ARG A 226 4.59 -17.10 -5.33
C ARG A 226 3.55 -16.02 -4.96
N LEU A 227 3.36 -15.00 -5.84
CA LEU A 227 2.43 -13.89 -5.68
C LEU A 227 1.07 -14.14 -6.37
N TRP A 228 0.89 -15.28 -7.00
CA TRP A 228 -0.34 -15.55 -7.72
C TRP A 228 -1.49 -15.91 -6.78
N PRO A 229 -2.68 -15.30 -6.94
CA PRO A 229 -3.86 -15.70 -6.20
C PRO A 229 -4.23 -17.16 -6.45
N GLU A 230 -4.61 -17.85 -5.38
CA GLU A 230 -5.10 -19.25 -5.43
C GLU A 230 -6.63 -19.29 -5.33
N ARG A 231 -7.24 -18.15 -4.94
CA ARG A 231 -8.69 -17.97 -4.88
C ARG A 231 -9.06 -16.55 -5.29
N MET A 232 -10.10 -16.42 -6.10
CA MET A 232 -10.72 -15.15 -6.47
C MET A 232 -12.14 -15.09 -5.89
N GLU A 233 -12.44 -14.01 -5.19
CA GLU A 233 -13.75 -13.71 -4.66
C GLU A 233 -14.29 -12.41 -5.25
N TYR A 234 -15.57 -12.37 -5.59
CA TYR A 234 -16.18 -11.18 -6.17
C TYR A 234 -17.16 -10.54 -5.20
N ILE A 235 -17.08 -9.23 -5.09
CA ILE A 235 -17.94 -8.37 -4.27
C ILE A 235 -18.28 -7.09 -5.03
N ASP A 236 -19.36 -6.44 -4.64
CA ASP A 236 -19.82 -5.20 -5.30
C ASP A 236 -18.94 -3.99 -4.94
N GLU A 237 -18.35 -3.98 -3.73
CA GLU A 237 -17.51 -2.89 -3.24
C GLU A 237 -16.48 -3.40 -2.23
N ILE A 238 -15.22 -2.96 -2.35
CA ILE A 238 -14.19 -3.21 -1.32
C ILE A 238 -14.49 -2.36 -0.07
N PRO A 239 -14.62 -2.97 1.12
CA PRO A 239 -14.90 -2.23 2.35
C PRO A 239 -13.73 -1.29 2.71
N LYS A 240 -14.05 -0.02 2.96
CA LYS A 240 -13.07 1.03 3.26
C LYS A 240 -13.45 1.84 4.49
N THR A 241 -12.45 2.48 5.08
CA THR A 241 -12.65 3.56 6.05
C THR A 241 -13.14 4.83 5.36
N ALA A 242 -13.60 5.82 6.13
CA ALA A 242 -13.97 7.14 5.60
C ALA A 242 -12.79 7.84 4.87
N THR A 243 -11.54 7.46 5.19
CA THR A 243 -10.33 7.99 4.56
C THR A 243 -9.87 7.15 3.35
N GLY A 244 -10.67 6.17 2.90
CA GLY A 244 -10.36 5.33 1.73
C GLY A 244 -9.44 4.14 1.96
N LYS A 245 -9.01 3.86 3.22
CA LYS A 245 -8.16 2.70 3.53
C LYS A 245 -8.99 1.42 3.52
N VAL A 246 -8.50 0.36 2.85
CA VAL A 246 -9.14 -0.96 2.81
C VAL A 246 -9.22 -1.59 4.20
N LYS A 247 -10.39 -2.12 4.54
CA LYS A 247 -10.65 -2.83 5.80
C LYS A 247 -10.50 -4.34 5.58
N ARG A 248 -9.28 -4.83 5.42
CA ARG A 248 -9.02 -6.27 5.17
C ARG A 248 -9.62 -7.20 6.20
N PHE A 249 -9.73 -6.77 7.46
CA PHE A 249 -10.38 -7.57 8.52
C PHE A 249 -11.87 -7.87 8.23
N GLU A 250 -12.58 -6.99 7.51
CA GLU A 250 -13.95 -7.25 7.08
C GLU A 250 -14.00 -8.32 5.99
N LEU A 251 -13.02 -8.29 5.06
CA LEU A 251 -12.87 -9.31 4.01
C LEU A 251 -12.51 -10.68 4.60
N THR A 252 -11.63 -10.72 5.60
CA THR A 252 -11.32 -11.99 6.31
C THR A 252 -12.57 -12.61 6.94
N LYS A 253 -13.44 -11.80 7.56
CA LYS A 253 -14.69 -12.27 8.12
C LYS A 253 -15.66 -12.76 7.03
N GLU A 254 -15.72 -12.06 5.92
CA GLU A 254 -16.55 -12.43 4.78
C GLU A 254 -16.08 -13.73 4.15
N LEU A 255 -14.77 -13.90 3.98
CA LEU A 255 -14.18 -15.14 3.47
C LEU A 255 -14.51 -16.33 4.37
N ALA A 256 -14.36 -16.18 5.70
CA ALA A 256 -14.69 -17.24 6.65
C ALA A 256 -16.13 -17.71 6.51
N LYS A 257 -17.10 -16.77 6.38
CA LYS A 257 -18.51 -17.12 6.16
C LYS A 257 -18.76 -17.87 4.85
N ARG A 258 -18.03 -17.51 3.78
CA ARG A 258 -18.16 -18.19 2.49
C ARG A 258 -17.61 -19.61 2.55
N MET A 259 -16.48 -19.79 3.22
CA MET A 259 -15.86 -21.11 3.42
C MET A 259 -16.69 -22.04 4.31
N GLU A 260 -17.45 -21.51 5.27
CA GLU A 260 -18.38 -22.30 6.10
C GLU A 260 -19.60 -22.81 5.32
N ASN A 261 -19.94 -22.19 4.19
CA ASN A 261 -21.09 -22.51 3.35
C ASN A 261 -20.75 -23.37 2.10
N GLU A 262 -19.48 -23.69 1.89
CA GLU A 262 -18.97 -24.60 0.84
C GLU A 262 -18.91 -26.05 1.34
#